data_6fb900e485d752521f67c3354015cd76
#
_entry.id   6fb900e485d752521f67c3354015cd76
#
_cell.length_a   1.000
_cell.length_b   1.000
_cell.length_c   1.000
_cell.angle_alpha   90.00
_cell.angle_beta   90.00
_cell.angle_gamma   90.00
#
_symmetry.space_group_name_H-M   'P 1'
#
loop_
_entity.id
_entity.type
_entity.pdbx_description
1 polymer ?
#
loop_
_entity_poly.entity_id
_entity_poly.type
_entity_poly.pdbx_seq_one_letter_code
_entity_poly.pdbx_strand_id
1 'polypeptide(L)'
;MKRLSLTLALLLPAASAAVYAQDRHDGRMIQADAVHAPMIGATSHIGGSPFPPPDEDDTLFVVDSGSGLDTGCTFRSGGPLVIHLKVKRVVGPINGDGTLQNPGDLISRDLISPTAHLRLPAYDVDVNGAPGYPPEVDRLFFNGHDLGTLTGDNNIWKLNEFDVPIDWVKFPAQAAAGSQPTPADNILQLNIDEASVPYENWCTSIDWAEIEFKAVAPTFLVHGTNAQSDTWDPHFTAFFRSSGAPWSNDINLQKNGAILTNGGLLATRLQQLADSFGAKKCHIIAHSKGGLDTRAYLNNQYDERKLKVLSVYTLSTPHHGTIVSDIIVAKRTSTNPESTNADIKYLIDHDYSIVSTPQQPAIGDQSTVSMARFNLAYPSVPGGVLFYNYGADADLNHDGRIQANETTELFPGILPNSMAAAAGTAMYRAIGNISSIRVTTGTRPGRLWGTNTYTSIDVASTNNPFAINDLVTSVPSAHSPGGNYLATLAANHSSMKTTALAQTILQHIVSDFPNH
;
A
#
# COMPACT_ATOMS: atom_id res chain seq x y z
N MET A 1 -51.39 32.43 -7.03
CA MET A 1 -51.19 33.65 -6.22
C MET A 1 -50.73 33.21 -4.83
N LYS A 2 -49.61 33.60 -4.42
CA LYS A 2 -48.85 33.79 -3.20
C LYS A 2 -47.45 33.23 -3.38
N ARG A 3 -46.52 34.14 -3.64
CA ARG A 3 -45.06 33.90 -3.64
C ARG A 3 -44.62 33.75 -2.18
N LEU A 4 -43.91 32.68 -1.88
CA LEU A 4 -43.15 32.57 -0.62
C LEU A 4 -41.68 32.76 -0.97
N SER A 5 -41.14 33.89 -0.52
CA SER A 5 -39.69 34.14 -0.55
C SER A 5 -39.06 33.42 0.63
N LEU A 6 -38.13 32.50 0.35
CA LEU A 6 -37.30 31.86 1.37
C LEU A 6 -35.95 32.57 1.39
N THR A 7 -35.73 33.36 2.44
CA THR A 7 -34.43 34.01 2.71
C THR A 7 -33.51 33.00 3.34
N LEU A 8 -32.44 32.61 2.62
CA LEU A 8 -31.40 31.71 3.12
C LEU A 8 -30.39 32.55 3.89
N ALA A 9 -30.40 32.46 5.21
CA ALA A 9 -29.37 33.05 6.07
C ALA A 9 -28.10 32.16 6.04
N LEU A 10 -27.03 32.68 5.44
CA LEU A 10 -25.70 32.10 5.59
C LEU A 10 -25.18 32.33 7.01
N LEU A 11 -25.10 31.27 7.79
CA LEU A 11 -24.31 31.22 9.01
C LEU A 11 -22.90 30.75 8.65
N LEU A 12 -21.96 31.68 8.61
CA LEU A 12 -20.53 31.40 8.61
C LEU A 12 -20.13 30.94 10.02
N PRO A 13 -19.44 29.81 10.19
CA PRO A 13 -18.81 29.52 11.47
C PRO A 13 -17.55 30.40 11.60
N ALA A 14 -17.50 31.14 12.71
CA ALA A 14 -16.32 31.87 13.13
C ALA A 14 -15.17 30.90 13.36
N ALA A 15 -14.07 31.09 12.64
CA ALA A 15 -12.81 30.42 12.91
C ALA A 15 -12.30 30.93 14.26
N SER A 16 -12.39 30.11 15.29
CA SER A 16 -11.65 30.31 16.52
C SER A 16 -10.17 30.06 16.26
N ALA A 17 -9.39 31.13 16.17
CA ALA A 17 -7.96 31.07 16.25
C ALA A 17 -7.58 30.51 17.63
N ALA A 18 -7.07 29.29 17.64
CA ALA A 18 -6.41 28.75 18.81
C ALA A 18 -5.11 29.52 18.99
N VAL A 19 -5.10 30.43 19.95
CA VAL A 19 -3.89 31.04 20.48
C VAL A 19 -3.15 29.94 21.24
N TYR A 20 -2.06 29.45 20.69
CA TYR A 20 -1.13 28.64 21.47
C TYR A 20 -0.52 29.55 22.57
N ALA A 21 -1.00 29.37 23.78
CA ALA A 21 -0.33 29.90 24.95
C ALA A 21 0.99 29.12 25.08
N GLN A 22 2.10 29.80 24.85
CA GLN A 22 3.41 29.36 25.31
C GLN A 22 3.34 29.34 26.84
N ASP A 23 3.26 28.15 27.42
CA ASP A 23 3.50 27.96 28.83
C ASP A 23 4.99 28.21 29.08
N ARG A 24 5.26 29.38 29.55
CA ARG A 24 6.56 29.69 30.18
C ARG A 24 6.57 28.93 31.49
N HIS A 25 7.17 27.77 31.53
CA HIS A 25 7.59 27.18 32.78
C HIS A 25 8.66 28.08 33.39
N ASP A 26 8.28 28.75 34.48
CA ASP A 26 9.20 29.45 35.36
C ASP A 26 10.34 28.49 35.78
N GLY A 27 11.53 28.77 35.27
CA GLY A 27 12.75 28.12 35.72
C GLY A 27 12.97 28.43 37.20
N ARG A 28 12.50 27.57 38.08
CA ARG A 28 13.01 27.51 39.42
C ARG A 28 14.42 26.95 39.37
N MET A 29 15.40 27.85 39.40
CA MET A 29 16.75 27.49 39.82
C MET A 29 16.65 26.90 41.24
N ILE A 30 16.85 25.59 41.34
CA ILE A 30 17.07 24.95 42.63
C ILE A 30 18.50 25.33 43.02
N GLN A 31 18.63 26.26 43.93
CA GLN A 31 19.89 26.54 44.56
C GLN A 31 20.25 25.35 45.44
N ALA A 32 21.14 24.48 44.96
CA ALA A 32 21.69 23.38 45.73
C ALA A 32 22.87 23.94 46.55
N ASP A 33 22.65 24.10 47.85
CA ASP A 33 23.74 24.26 48.80
C ASP A 33 24.47 22.92 48.98
N ALA A 34 25.36 22.59 48.06
CA ALA A 34 26.32 21.51 48.22
C ALA A 34 27.70 21.99 47.81
N VAL A 35 28.69 21.63 48.59
CA VAL A 35 30.09 21.85 48.25
C VAL A 35 30.43 20.97 47.08
N HIS A 36 30.24 21.49 45.88
CA HIS A 36 30.59 20.78 44.64
C HIS A 36 32.08 20.93 44.37
N ALA A 37 32.72 19.86 43.94
CA ALA A 37 33.99 19.92 43.25
C ALA A 37 33.86 20.89 42.05
N PRO A 38 34.91 21.61 41.64
CA PRO A 38 34.81 22.52 40.53
C PRO A 38 34.36 21.73 39.27
N MET A 39 33.22 22.11 38.71
CA MET A 39 32.70 21.52 37.47
C MET A 39 33.65 21.91 36.33
N ILE A 40 34.06 20.91 35.54
CA ILE A 40 34.93 21.08 34.39
C ILE A 40 34.08 21.03 33.16
N GLY A 41 34.12 22.08 32.35
CA GLY A 41 33.50 22.10 31.02
C GLY A 41 32.16 22.83 30.87
N ALA A 42 31.47 23.22 31.95
CA ALA A 42 30.22 23.94 31.84
C ALA A 42 30.38 25.37 31.29
N THR A 43 30.18 25.56 30.00
CA THR A 43 29.98 26.88 29.41
C THR A 43 28.49 27.25 29.45
N SER A 44 28.19 28.49 29.79
CA SER A 44 26.82 29.00 29.97
C SER A 44 25.99 29.11 28.66
N HIS A 45 26.57 28.79 27.53
CA HIS A 45 25.93 28.75 26.22
C HIS A 45 26.55 27.65 25.38
N ILE A 46 25.83 26.53 25.25
CA ILE A 46 26.13 25.49 24.29
C ILE A 46 25.58 26.00 22.94
N GLY A 47 26.43 26.16 21.93
CA GLY A 47 25.99 26.40 20.56
C GLY A 47 25.26 25.16 20.04
N GLY A 48 24.30 25.34 19.14
CA GLY A 48 23.61 24.20 18.50
C GLY A 48 24.61 23.23 17.87
N SER A 49 24.20 21.96 17.75
CA SER A 49 24.98 20.91 17.12
C SER A 49 25.31 21.26 15.66
N PRO A 50 26.52 20.95 15.16
CA PRO A 50 26.84 21.04 13.74
C PRO A 50 26.17 19.95 12.89
N PHE A 51 25.46 19.01 13.50
CA PHE A 51 24.74 17.93 12.86
C PHE A 51 23.25 18.29 12.82
N PRO A 52 22.69 18.70 11.65
CA PRO A 52 21.27 18.99 11.57
C PRO A 52 20.44 17.69 11.72
N PRO A 53 19.29 17.74 12.39
CA PRO A 53 18.39 16.59 12.42
C PRO A 53 17.91 16.26 11.01
N PRO A 54 17.81 14.97 10.63
CA PRO A 54 17.26 14.57 9.34
C PRO A 54 15.75 14.80 9.27
N ASP A 55 15.23 14.84 8.04
CA ASP A 55 13.80 14.88 7.81
C ASP A 55 13.16 13.52 8.13
N GLU A 56 12.08 13.49 8.89
CA GLU A 56 11.30 12.27 9.16
C GLU A 56 10.70 11.68 7.88
N ASP A 57 10.77 10.35 7.76
CA ASP A 57 10.00 9.62 6.76
C ASP A 57 9.16 8.50 7.42
N ASP A 58 8.72 7.47 6.69
CA ASP A 58 7.89 6.41 7.26
C ASP A 58 8.68 5.31 7.99
N THR A 59 10.01 5.35 7.95
CA THR A 59 10.92 4.42 8.64
C THR A 59 12.01 5.12 9.46
N LEU A 60 12.06 6.44 9.41
CA LEU A 60 12.98 7.29 10.16
C LEU A 60 12.19 8.23 11.04
N PHE A 61 12.39 8.15 12.35
CA PHE A 61 11.70 8.93 13.37
C PHE A 61 12.70 9.75 14.18
N VAL A 62 12.48 11.06 14.25
CA VAL A 62 13.35 12.01 14.91
C VAL A 62 12.62 12.64 16.08
N VAL A 63 13.34 12.80 17.17
CA VAL A 63 12.95 13.66 18.30
C VAL A 63 14.00 14.74 18.42
N ASP A 64 13.61 15.95 18.11
CA ASP A 64 14.36 17.12 18.52
C ASP A 64 14.23 17.27 20.04
N SER A 65 15.35 17.35 20.72
CA SER A 65 15.36 17.55 22.18
C SER A 65 14.70 18.85 22.61
N GLY A 66 14.50 19.77 21.66
CA GLY A 66 13.99 21.11 21.91
C GLY A 66 14.94 21.94 22.79
N SER A 67 14.53 23.13 23.10
CA SER A 67 15.33 24.09 23.86
C SER A 67 15.74 23.66 25.28
N GLY A 68 15.48 22.44 25.68
CA GLY A 68 15.78 21.92 27.02
C GLY A 68 17.00 21.00 27.10
N LEU A 69 17.39 20.35 26.01
CA LEU A 69 18.48 19.37 26.00
C LEU A 69 19.74 19.90 25.30
N ASP A 70 19.58 20.75 24.30
CA ASP A 70 20.67 21.36 23.54
C ASP A 70 21.19 22.69 24.11
N THR A 71 20.48 23.29 25.07
CA THR A 71 20.80 24.62 25.62
C THR A 71 21.39 24.60 27.02
N GLY A 72 21.48 23.45 27.65
CA GLY A 72 21.99 23.28 28.99
C GLY A 72 22.66 21.94 29.22
N CYS A 73 23.74 21.95 29.95
CA CYS A 73 24.44 20.76 30.37
C CYS A 73 23.66 20.03 31.47
N THR A 74 23.39 18.74 31.30
CA THR A 74 22.70 17.92 32.28
C THR A 74 23.70 17.12 33.10
N PHE A 75 23.56 17.19 34.42
CA PHE A 75 24.38 16.47 35.37
C PHE A 75 23.65 15.26 35.93
N ARG A 76 24.39 14.29 36.47
CA ARG A 76 23.82 13.08 37.11
C ARG A 76 22.82 13.41 38.21
N SER A 77 23.04 14.45 39.01
CA SER A 77 22.13 14.89 40.08
C SER A 77 20.74 15.30 39.56
N GLY A 78 20.63 15.66 38.29
CA GLY A 78 19.35 15.91 37.60
C GLY A 78 18.57 14.63 37.28
N GLY A 79 19.16 13.47 37.52
CA GLY A 79 18.62 12.16 37.10
C GLY A 79 19.01 11.79 35.67
N PRO A 80 18.65 10.58 35.20
CA PRO A 80 18.94 10.18 33.85
C PRO A 80 18.20 11.08 32.85
N LEU A 81 18.86 11.36 31.73
CA LEU A 81 18.21 12.00 30.59
C LEU A 81 17.31 10.97 29.89
N VAL A 82 16.04 11.32 29.71
CA VAL A 82 15.06 10.42 29.08
C VAL A 82 14.49 11.08 27.83
N ILE A 83 14.66 10.40 26.70
CA ILE A 83 14.14 10.82 25.38
C ILE A 83 13.11 9.80 24.89
N HIS A 84 11.98 10.28 24.38
CA HIS A 84 10.88 9.47 23.90
C HIS A 84 10.82 9.46 22.37
N LEU A 85 11.30 8.39 21.73
CA LEU A 85 11.24 8.17 20.31
C LEU A 85 9.88 7.56 19.92
N LYS A 86 9.10 8.29 19.14
CA LYS A 86 7.70 7.94 18.78
C LYS A 86 7.62 7.27 17.40
N VAL A 87 7.71 5.95 17.36
CA VAL A 87 7.56 5.17 16.12
C VAL A 87 6.09 5.12 15.70
N LYS A 88 5.78 5.56 14.48
CA LYS A 88 4.41 5.65 13.93
C LYS A 88 4.10 4.56 12.91
N ARG A 89 5.09 3.80 12.45
CA ARG A 89 5.02 2.84 11.35
C ARG A 89 4.64 1.45 11.83
N VAL A 90 3.58 0.87 11.25
CA VAL A 90 3.19 -0.53 11.43
C VAL A 90 4.03 -1.40 10.49
N VAL A 91 4.74 -2.37 11.02
CA VAL A 91 5.67 -3.22 10.25
C VAL A 91 5.30 -4.69 10.25
N GLY A 92 4.42 -5.13 11.16
CA GLY A 92 3.99 -6.52 11.28
C GLY A 92 3.14 -6.76 12.52
N PRO A 93 2.85 -8.03 12.86
CA PRO A 93 2.15 -8.39 14.09
C PRO A 93 3.00 -8.07 15.32
N ILE A 94 2.36 -7.51 16.35
CA ILE A 94 3.03 -7.13 17.61
C ILE A 94 2.45 -7.87 18.81
N ASN A 95 3.25 -7.98 19.86
CA ASN A 95 2.86 -8.41 21.20
C ASN A 95 2.12 -7.29 21.95
N GLY A 96 1.58 -7.59 23.12
CA GLY A 96 0.87 -6.61 23.94
C GLY A 96 1.74 -5.47 24.48
N ASP A 97 3.06 -5.63 24.50
CA ASP A 97 4.04 -4.60 24.90
C ASP A 97 4.56 -3.76 23.74
N GLY A 98 4.10 -4.04 22.50
CA GLY A 98 4.49 -3.36 21.27
C GLY A 98 5.69 -3.97 20.55
N THR A 99 6.36 -4.98 21.09
CA THR A 99 7.45 -5.69 20.41
C THR A 99 6.91 -6.58 19.29
N LEU A 100 7.74 -6.90 18.29
CA LEU A 100 7.34 -7.76 17.18
C LEU A 100 7.06 -9.20 17.64
N GLN A 101 6.03 -9.82 17.03
CA GLN A 101 5.84 -11.27 17.12
C GLN A 101 6.79 -11.95 16.13
N ASN A 102 7.55 -12.95 16.62
CA ASN A 102 8.45 -13.77 15.80
C ASN A 102 9.39 -12.92 14.89
N PRO A 103 10.19 -11.99 15.44
CA PRO A 103 11.04 -11.12 14.63
C PRO A 103 12.01 -11.91 13.73
N GLY A 104 12.49 -13.07 14.17
CA GLY A 104 13.34 -13.95 13.37
C GLY A 104 12.69 -14.41 12.05
N ASP A 105 11.39 -14.69 12.05
CA ASP A 105 10.65 -15.06 10.84
C ASP A 105 10.53 -13.87 9.87
N LEU A 106 10.27 -12.67 10.38
CA LEU A 106 10.20 -11.45 9.57
C LEU A 106 11.55 -11.12 8.95
N ILE A 107 12.63 -11.22 9.72
CA ILE A 107 14.01 -11.02 9.26
C ILE A 107 14.38 -12.06 8.20
N SER A 108 14.08 -13.34 8.43
CA SER A 108 14.43 -14.41 7.49
C SER A 108 13.71 -14.31 6.14
N ARG A 109 12.62 -13.56 6.08
CA ARG A 109 11.86 -13.24 4.86
C ARG A 109 12.18 -11.87 4.30
N ASP A 110 13.18 -11.18 4.82
CA ASP A 110 13.58 -9.81 4.46
C ASP A 110 12.44 -8.78 4.56
N LEU A 111 11.46 -9.02 5.44
CA LEU A 111 10.36 -8.09 5.68
C LEU A 111 10.75 -6.92 6.57
N ILE A 112 11.77 -7.10 7.39
CA ILE A 112 12.35 -6.07 8.26
C ILE A 112 13.85 -6.33 8.46
N SER A 113 14.62 -5.27 8.60
CA SER A 113 16.06 -5.38 8.93
C SER A 113 16.28 -5.97 10.33
N PRO A 114 17.40 -6.68 10.58
CA PRO A 114 17.70 -7.24 11.89
C PRO A 114 18.01 -6.18 12.95
N THR A 115 18.42 -4.98 12.52
CA THR A 115 18.76 -3.85 13.38
C THR A 115 18.06 -2.58 12.92
N ALA A 116 17.80 -1.70 13.87
CA ALA A 116 17.54 -0.29 13.65
C ALA A 116 18.82 0.50 13.96
N HIS A 117 19.03 1.62 13.27
CA HIS A 117 20.13 2.55 13.56
C HIS A 117 19.63 3.68 14.45
N LEU A 118 20.30 3.87 15.59
CA LEU A 118 20.07 4.97 16.49
C LEU A 118 21.22 5.96 16.33
N ARG A 119 20.92 7.24 16.09
CA ARG A 119 21.92 8.31 16.03
C ARG A 119 21.53 9.46 16.96
N LEU A 120 22.53 10.02 17.63
CA LEU A 120 22.35 11.19 18.50
C LEU A 120 23.65 11.99 18.60
N PRO A 121 23.63 13.31 18.38
CA PRO A 121 24.76 14.17 18.70
C PRO A 121 24.80 14.45 20.21
N ALA A 122 25.95 14.20 20.82
CA ALA A 122 26.22 14.48 22.22
C ALA A 122 27.32 15.52 22.33
N TYR A 123 27.20 16.41 23.30
CA TYR A 123 28.18 17.47 23.61
C TYR A 123 28.88 17.21 24.92
N ASP A 124 30.19 17.48 24.95
CA ASP A 124 31.01 17.56 26.17
C ASP A 124 31.16 16.23 26.91
N VAL A 125 31.28 15.13 26.17
CA VAL A 125 31.48 13.77 26.73
C VAL A 125 32.97 13.50 26.89
N ASP A 126 33.49 13.68 28.11
CA ASP A 126 34.93 13.67 28.44
C ASP A 126 35.47 12.24 28.67
N VAL A 127 35.45 11.39 27.63
CA VAL A 127 35.89 9.98 27.73
C VAL A 127 37.37 9.82 28.11
N ASN A 128 38.20 10.88 27.98
CA ASN A 128 39.61 10.86 28.34
C ASN A 128 39.84 11.41 29.76
N GLY A 129 38.81 11.98 30.38
CA GLY A 129 38.94 12.67 31.66
C GLY A 129 39.85 13.93 31.60
N ALA A 130 40.13 14.50 32.75
CA ALA A 130 41.02 15.63 32.90
C ALA A 130 42.04 15.40 34.05
N PRO A 131 43.14 16.13 34.13
CA PRO A 131 44.11 15.97 35.21
C PRO A 131 43.47 16.06 36.61
N GLY A 132 43.47 14.94 37.34
CA GLY A 132 42.87 14.84 38.67
C GLY A 132 41.39 14.40 38.68
N TYR A 133 40.79 14.17 37.51
CA TYR A 133 39.41 13.73 37.38
C TYR A 133 39.33 12.45 36.53
N PRO A 134 38.45 11.48 36.92
CA PRO A 134 38.27 10.25 36.14
C PRO A 134 37.64 10.55 34.78
N PRO A 135 37.76 9.63 33.79
CA PRO A 135 36.97 9.67 32.55
C PRO A 135 35.47 9.74 32.83
N GLU A 136 34.76 10.48 32.01
CA GLU A 136 33.31 10.46 31.98
C GLU A 136 32.81 9.12 31.40
N VAL A 137 31.74 8.58 31.98
CA VAL A 137 31.06 7.36 31.49
C VAL A 137 29.59 7.62 31.44
N ASP A 138 29.13 7.94 30.25
CA ASP A 138 27.72 8.16 29.93
C ASP A 138 27.13 6.90 29.30
N ARG A 139 26.34 6.16 30.07
CA ARG A 139 25.80 4.87 29.63
C ARG A 139 24.38 5.02 29.05
N LEU A 140 24.20 4.47 27.85
CA LEU A 140 22.98 4.58 27.08
C LEU A 140 22.16 3.28 27.13
N PHE A 141 20.86 3.41 27.37
CA PHE A 141 19.89 2.31 27.38
C PHE A 141 18.76 2.60 26.39
N PHE A 142 18.34 1.57 25.66
CA PHE A 142 17.18 1.63 24.79
C PHE A 142 16.12 0.62 25.28
N ASN A 143 14.93 1.11 25.65
CA ASN A 143 13.86 0.29 26.26
C ASN A 143 14.35 -0.58 27.43
N GLY A 144 15.34 -0.10 28.19
CA GLY A 144 15.94 -0.81 29.33
C GLY A 144 17.09 -1.75 28.96
N HIS A 145 17.44 -1.90 27.70
CA HIS A 145 18.57 -2.69 27.22
C HIS A 145 19.82 -1.80 27.10
N ASP A 146 20.96 -2.28 27.60
CA ASP A 146 22.23 -1.57 27.55
C ASP A 146 22.80 -1.53 26.13
N LEU A 147 23.01 -0.33 25.58
CA LEU A 147 23.63 -0.09 24.27
C LEU A 147 25.12 0.21 24.37
N GLY A 148 25.65 0.44 25.58
CA GLY A 148 27.04 0.85 25.82
C GLY A 148 27.16 2.30 26.23
N THR A 149 28.28 2.93 25.91
CA THR A 149 28.62 4.29 26.37
C THR A 149 28.76 5.26 25.22
N LEU A 150 28.43 6.53 25.46
CA LEU A 150 28.73 7.60 24.53
C LEU A 150 30.23 7.78 24.35
N THR A 151 30.60 8.36 23.25
CA THR A 151 31.96 8.77 22.92
C THR A 151 31.98 10.27 22.64
N GLY A 152 33.04 10.95 23.05
CA GLY A 152 33.15 12.40 22.88
C GLY A 152 34.51 12.94 23.25
N ASP A 153 34.55 14.23 23.42
CA ASP A 153 35.71 14.98 23.93
C ASP A 153 35.21 16.30 24.52
N ASN A 154 36.02 16.91 25.36
CA ASN A 154 35.74 18.16 26.12
C ASN A 154 35.28 19.29 25.18
N ASN A 155 34.12 19.86 25.47
CA ASN A 155 33.53 20.99 24.75
C ASN A 155 33.31 20.76 23.23
N ILE A 156 33.10 19.51 22.78
CA ILE A 156 32.93 19.16 21.37
C ILE A 156 31.63 18.37 21.18
N TRP A 157 30.87 18.73 20.15
CA TRP A 157 29.77 17.90 19.65
C TRP A 157 30.31 16.69 18.88
N LYS A 158 29.82 15.51 19.21
CA LYS A 158 30.13 14.29 18.49
C LYS A 158 28.85 13.51 18.18
N LEU A 159 28.72 13.06 16.93
CA LEU A 159 27.65 12.14 16.53
C LEU A 159 27.97 10.74 17.04
N ASN A 160 27.08 10.18 17.84
CA ASN A 160 27.13 8.81 18.33
C ASN A 160 26.12 7.96 17.57
N GLU A 161 26.51 6.74 17.20
CA GLU A 161 25.73 5.80 16.39
C GLU A 161 25.71 4.44 17.06
N PHE A 162 24.53 3.80 17.10
CA PHE A 162 24.33 2.48 17.72
C PHE A 162 23.43 1.62 16.84
N ASP A 163 23.75 0.33 16.78
CA ASP A 163 22.86 -0.68 16.22
C ASP A 163 21.95 -1.22 17.32
N VAL A 164 20.64 -1.01 17.17
CA VAL A 164 19.61 -1.48 18.08
C VAL A 164 18.99 -2.75 17.49
N PRO A 165 19.07 -3.91 18.16
CA PRO A 165 18.35 -5.11 17.73
C PRO A 165 16.87 -4.81 17.52
N ILE A 166 16.32 -5.25 16.39
CA ILE A 166 14.94 -4.88 16.00
C ILE A 166 13.88 -5.42 16.97
N ASP A 167 14.17 -6.49 17.69
CA ASP A 167 13.30 -7.06 18.73
C ASP A 167 13.24 -6.22 20.02
N TRP A 168 14.12 -5.23 20.18
CA TRP A 168 14.05 -4.24 21.26
C TRP A 168 13.14 -3.06 20.90
N VAL A 169 12.87 -2.85 19.61
CA VAL A 169 12.05 -1.74 19.13
C VAL A 169 10.57 -2.04 19.30
N LYS A 170 9.82 -1.07 19.81
CA LYS A 170 8.36 -1.13 19.91
C LYS A 170 7.72 -0.47 18.70
N PHE A 171 6.70 -1.11 18.17
CA PHE A 171 5.93 -0.69 17.00
C PHE A 171 4.45 -0.52 17.36
N PRO A 172 3.73 0.36 16.67
CA PRO A 172 2.31 0.54 16.90
C PRO A 172 1.48 -0.58 16.27
N ALA A 173 0.29 -0.81 16.82
CA ALA A 173 -0.75 -1.59 16.15
C ALA A 173 -1.35 -0.77 14.99
N GLN A 174 -1.82 -1.49 13.96
CA GLN A 174 -2.57 -0.87 12.85
C GLN A 174 -3.82 -0.16 13.39
N ALA A 175 -4.06 1.06 12.93
CA ALA A 175 -5.27 1.81 13.23
C ALA A 175 -6.45 1.45 12.29
N ALA A 176 -7.63 1.94 12.58
CA ALA A 176 -8.74 1.92 11.64
C ALA A 176 -8.41 2.78 10.40
N ALA A 177 -8.89 2.37 9.24
CA ALA A 177 -8.68 3.13 8.01
C ALA A 177 -9.17 4.58 8.14
N GLY A 178 -8.33 5.53 7.75
CA GLY A 178 -8.56 6.96 7.91
C GLY A 178 -8.16 7.53 9.28
N SER A 179 -7.53 6.71 10.14
CA SER A 179 -6.93 7.15 11.39
C SER A 179 -5.44 6.80 11.40
N GLN A 180 -4.64 7.57 12.14
CA GLN A 180 -3.23 7.27 12.35
C GLN A 180 -3.04 6.25 13.48
N PRO A 181 -2.03 5.38 13.43
CA PRO A 181 -1.64 4.55 14.56
C PRO A 181 -1.29 5.41 15.78
N THR A 182 -1.64 4.94 16.97
CA THR A 182 -1.08 5.53 18.19
C THR A 182 0.41 5.22 18.22
N PRO A 183 1.28 6.25 18.23
CA PRO A 183 2.72 6.01 18.17
C PRO A 183 3.22 5.11 19.30
N ALA A 184 4.08 4.17 18.97
CA ALA A 184 4.76 3.35 19.97
C ALA A 184 5.88 4.15 20.64
N ASP A 185 5.91 4.14 21.96
CA ASP A 185 6.87 4.89 22.75
C ASP A 185 8.11 4.04 23.02
N ASN A 186 9.23 4.45 22.42
CA ASN A 186 10.55 3.87 22.68
C ASN A 186 11.35 4.83 23.56
N ILE A 187 11.89 4.31 24.65
CA ILE A 187 12.58 5.11 25.66
C ILE A 187 14.08 4.97 25.46
N LEU A 188 14.74 6.09 25.21
CA LEU A 188 16.17 6.22 25.25
C LEU A 188 16.53 6.88 26.59
N GLN A 189 17.32 6.20 27.41
CA GLN A 189 17.75 6.67 28.71
C GLN A 189 19.27 6.78 28.75
N LEU A 190 19.79 7.95 29.12
CA LEU A 190 21.19 8.21 29.30
C LEU A 190 21.48 8.40 30.78
N ASN A 191 22.28 7.52 31.34
CA ASN A 191 22.85 7.69 32.69
C ASN A 191 24.16 8.44 32.56
N ILE A 192 24.23 9.61 33.16
CA ILE A 192 25.35 10.57 33.04
C ILE A 192 26.38 10.29 34.12
N ASP A 193 27.65 10.33 33.74
CA ASP A 193 28.84 10.33 34.63
C ASP A 193 28.81 9.21 35.70
N GLU A 194 28.59 7.94 35.26
CA GLU A 194 28.52 6.80 36.18
C GLU A 194 29.85 6.51 36.89
N ALA A 195 31.00 6.98 36.36
CA ALA A 195 32.33 6.70 36.91
C ALA A 195 32.73 7.61 38.07
N SER A 196 32.16 8.80 38.19
CA SER A 196 32.58 9.82 39.15
C SER A 196 31.91 9.74 40.53
N VAL A 197 31.26 8.62 40.85
CA VAL A 197 30.58 8.42 42.13
C VAL A 197 31.59 8.42 43.29
N PRO A 198 31.40 9.16 44.41
CA PRO A 198 30.18 9.92 44.79
C PRO A 198 30.16 11.38 44.31
N TYR A 199 31.17 11.83 43.63
CA TYR A 199 31.26 13.21 43.13
C TYR A 199 30.64 13.31 41.73
N GLU A 200 30.30 14.52 41.32
CA GLU A 200 29.73 14.83 40.01
C GLU A 200 30.68 15.83 39.33
N ASN A 201 31.38 15.38 38.30
CA ASN A 201 32.42 16.16 37.64
C ASN A 201 32.03 16.60 36.24
N TRP A 202 31.18 15.82 35.58
CA TRP A 202 30.88 15.92 34.16
C TRP A 202 29.41 16.15 33.91
N CYS A 203 29.11 16.72 32.77
CA CYS A 203 27.74 16.92 32.27
C CYS A 203 27.70 16.71 30.78
N THR A 204 26.55 16.32 30.25
CA THR A 204 26.38 16.13 28.82
C THR A 204 25.09 16.77 28.30
N SER A 205 25.03 17.05 27.00
CA SER A 205 23.85 17.51 26.30
C SER A 205 23.59 16.67 25.06
N ILE A 206 22.32 16.46 24.73
CA ILE A 206 21.86 15.77 23.48
C ILE A 206 21.03 16.77 22.70
N ASP A 207 21.37 17.02 21.42
CA ASP A 207 20.61 17.93 20.55
C ASP A 207 19.34 17.27 20.04
N TRP A 208 19.47 16.12 19.40
CA TRP A 208 18.35 15.32 18.89
C TRP A 208 18.68 13.83 18.98
N ALA A 209 17.68 12.99 18.81
CA ALA A 209 17.86 11.55 18.64
C ALA A 209 16.98 11.05 17.52
N GLU A 210 17.48 10.12 16.71
CA GLU A 210 16.72 9.45 15.66
C GLU A 210 16.85 7.95 15.76
N ILE A 211 15.81 7.27 15.27
CA ILE A 211 15.84 5.83 15.01
C ILE A 211 15.36 5.57 13.58
N GLU A 212 16.18 4.84 12.82
CA GLU A 212 15.90 4.43 11.46
C GLU A 212 15.89 2.91 11.37
N PHE A 213 14.95 2.33 10.63
CA PHE A 213 14.92 0.90 10.31
C PHE A 213 14.41 0.68 8.88
N LYS A 214 14.68 -0.50 8.33
CA LYS A 214 14.17 -0.89 7.02
C LYS A 214 13.05 -1.91 7.19
N ALA A 215 11.90 -1.65 6.57
CA ALA A 215 10.75 -2.55 6.61
C ALA A 215 9.96 -2.48 5.30
N VAL A 216 9.40 -3.63 4.86
CA VAL A 216 8.59 -3.69 3.65
C VAL A 216 7.38 -2.76 3.73
N ALA A 217 7.08 -2.07 2.63
CA ALA A 217 5.90 -1.22 2.55
C ALA A 217 4.60 -2.06 2.51
N PRO A 218 3.46 -1.54 3.03
CA PRO A 218 2.21 -2.29 3.02
C PRO A 218 1.73 -2.58 1.61
N THR A 219 1.11 -3.75 1.46
CA THR A 219 0.51 -4.21 0.20
C THR A 219 -1.00 -4.09 0.25
N PHE A 220 -1.60 -3.40 -0.72
CA PHE A 220 -3.04 -3.19 -0.82
C PHE A 220 -3.65 -3.98 -1.97
N LEU A 221 -4.75 -4.72 -1.69
CA LEU A 221 -5.40 -5.61 -2.66
C LEU A 221 -6.64 -4.96 -3.25
N VAL A 222 -6.67 -4.76 -4.58
CA VAL A 222 -7.74 -4.06 -5.31
C VAL A 222 -8.58 -5.06 -6.12
N HIS A 223 -9.86 -5.19 -5.79
CA HIS A 223 -10.78 -6.12 -6.46
C HIS A 223 -11.25 -5.62 -7.84
N GLY A 224 -11.84 -6.53 -8.64
CA GLY A 224 -12.35 -6.26 -9.99
C GLY A 224 -13.86 -6.06 -10.07
N THR A 225 -14.39 -6.26 -11.29
CA THR A 225 -15.83 -6.15 -11.61
C THR A 225 -16.62 -7.21 -10.85
N ASN A 226 -17.80 -6.82 -10.36
CA ASN A 226 -18.76 -7.67 -9.64
C ASN A 226 -18.16 -8.37 -8.40
N ALA A 227 -17.04 -7.87 -7.89
CA ALA A 227 -16.32 -8.38 -6.72
C ALA A 227 -16.27 -7.36 -5.60
N GLN A 228 -15.87 -7.79 -4.41
CA GLN A 228 -15.60 -6.99 -3.22
C GLN A 228 -14.28 -7.47 -2.60
N SER A 229 -13.93 -6.95 -1.44
CA SER A 229 -12.68 -7.31 -0.74
C SER A 229 -12.54 -8.81 -0.45
N ASP A 230 -13.64 -9.54 -0.26
CA ASP A 230 -13.67 -10.99 -0.03
C ASP A 230 -13.25 -11.84 -1.24
N THR A 231 -13.14 -11.27 -2.43
CA THR A 231 -12.63 -11.98 -3.62
C THR A 231 -11.19 -12.50 -3.44
N TRP A 232 -10.48 -12.00 -2.44
CA TRP A 232 -9.12 -12.40 -2.11
C TRP A 232 -9.04 -13.58 -1.14
N ASP A 233 -10.18 -13.94 -0.55
CA ASP A 233 -10.32 -15.08 0.35
C ASP A 233 -10.47 -16.41 -0.42
N PRO A 234 -10.00 -17.51 0.17
CA PRO A 234 -9.15 -17.57 1.36
C PRO A 234 -7.65 -17.46 1.06
N HIS A 235 -7.23 -17.59 -0.20
CA HIS A 235 -5.84 -17.89 -0.55
C HIS A 235 -4.88 -16.71 -0.30
N PHE A 236 -5.14 -15.54 -0.89
CA PHE A 236 -4.29 -14.37 -0.71
C PHE A 236 -4.31 -13.87 0.73
N THR A 237 -5.51 -13.75 1.30
CA THR A 237 -5.66 -13.24 2.68
C THR A 237 -5.04 -14.18 3.71
N ALA A 238 -5.18 -15.51 3.53
CA ALA A 238 -4.52 -16.49 4.40
C ALA A 238 -3.00 -16.38 4.31
N PHE A 239 -2.47 -16.25 3.09
CA PHE A 239 -1.02 -16.10 2.89
C PHE A 239 -0.50 -14.82 3.55
N PHE A 240 -1.07 -13.65 3.25
CA PHE A 240 -0.60 -12.38 3.81
C PHE A 240 -0.72 -12.36 5.34
N ARG A 241 -1.80 -12.92 5.90
CA ARG A 241 -1.94 -13.07 7.36
C ARG A 241 -0.82 -13.92 7.98
N SER A 242 -0.41 -15.01 7.31
CA SER A 242 0.65 -15.88 7.78
C SER A 242 2.06 -15.39 7.46
N SER A 243 2.20 -14.50 6.50
CA SER A 243 3.52 -13.97 6.10
C SER A 243 4.10 -13.00 7.13
N GLY A 244 3.25 -12.30 7.87
CA GLY A 244 3.63 -11.20 8.76
C GLY A 244 3.89 -9.86 8.05
N ALA A 245 3.84 -9.80 6.71
CA ALA A 245 3.95 -8.54 5.97
C ALA A 245 2.74 -7.64 6.25
N PRO A 246 2.88 -6.31 6.30
CA PRO A 246 1.76 -5.40 6.42
C PRO A 246 0.92 -5.40 5.14
N TRP A 247 -0.40 -5.57 5.26
CA TRP A 247 -1.30 -5.66 4.11
C TRP A 247 -2.73 -5.28 4.45
N SER A 248 -3.54 -4.96 3.41
CA SER A 248 -4.99 -4.82 3.56
C SER A 248 -5.72 -5.12 2.24
N ASN A 249 -6.88 -5.78 2.34
CA ASN A 249 -7.85 -5.91 1.25
C ASN A 249 -9.08 -5.01 1.46
N ASP A 250 -9.08 -4.13 2.47
CA ASP A 250 -10.21 -3.27 2.78
C ASP A 250 -10.33 -2.10 1.78
N ILE A 251 -10.43 -2.48 0.50
CA ILE A 251 -10.67 -1.57 -0.63
C ILE A 251 -12.02 -1.94 -1.25
N ASN A 252 -13.04 -1.21 -0.83
CA ASN A 252 -14.43 -1.42 -1.29
C ASN A 252 -14.80 -0.37 -2.34
N LEU A 253 -14.39 -0.60 -3.59
CA LEU A 253 -14.79 0.20 -4.73
C LEU A 253 -16.22 -0.17 -5.18
N GLN A 254 -16.80 0.66 -6.04
CA GLN A 254 -18.06 0.31 -6.69
C GLN A 254 -17.83 -0.88 -7.63
N LYS A 255 -18.30 -2.07 -7.25
CA LYS A 255 -18.05 -3.33 -7.97
C LYS A 255 -18.39 -3.29 -9.48
N ASN A 256 -19.34 -2.44 -9.86
CA ASN A 256 -19.79 -2.21 -11.23
C ASN A 256 -19.67 -0.75 -11.68
N GLY A 257 -18.92 0.06 -10.93
CA GLY A 257 -18.68 1.47 -11.22
C GLY A 257 -17.75 1.68 -12.42
N ALA A 258 -17.80 2.89 -13.00
CA ALA A 258 -16.91 3.30 -14.07
C ALA A 258 -15.45 3.34 -13.59
N ILE A 259 -14.52 3.04 -14.50
CA ILE A 259 -13.08 3.01 -14.22
C ILE A 259 -12.60 4.35 -13.64
N LEU A 260 -12.95 5.47 -14.27
CA LEU A 260 -12.51 6.80 -13.80
C LEU A 260 -13.09 7.16 -12.43
N THR A 261 -14.35 6.80 -12.15
CA THR A 261 -14.98 7.02 -10.84
C THR A 261 -14.29 6.21 -9.76
N ASN A 262 -14.02 4.94 -10.03
CA ASN A 262 -13.30 4.07 -9.11
C ASN A 262 -11.86 4.51 -8.89
N GLY A 263 -11.18 5.03 -9.91
CA GLY A 263 -9.84 5.63 -9.76
C GLY A 263 -9.83 6.75 -8.72
N GLY A 264 -10.84 7.62 -8.73
CA GLY A 264 -11.00 8.68 -7.72
C GLY A 264 -11.29 8.15 -6.32
N LEU A 265 -12.17 7.13 -6.19
CA LEU A 265 -12.45 6.48 -4.91
C LEU A 265 -11.22 5.74 -4.37
N LEU A 266 -10.45 5.10 -5.25
CA LEU A 266 -9.22 4.40 -4.91
C LEU A 266 -8.17 5.35 -4.32
N ALA A 267 -8.01 6.55 -4.87
CA ALA A 267 -7.11 7.56 -4.34
C ALA A 267 -7.38 7.85 -2.85
N THR A 268 -8.66 8.08 -2.51
CA THR A 268 -9.07 8.33 -1.13
C THR A 268 -8.82 7.12 -0.25
N ARG A 269 -9.16 5.92 -0.75
CA ARG A 269 -9.07 4.71 0.07
C ARG A 269 -7.63 4.27 0.32
N LEU A 270 -6.76 4.37 -0.68
CA LEU A 270 -5.33 4.10 -0.52
C LEU A 270 -4.69 5.02 0.52
N GLN A 271 -5.03 6.32 0.50
CA GLN A 271 -4.54 7.26 1.50
C GLN A 271 -5.02 6.88 2.91
N GLN A 272 -6.31 6.57 3.08
CA GLN A 272 -6.87 6.15 4.37
C GLN A 272 -6.20 4.88 4.92
N LEU A 273 -5.89 3.93 4.04
CA LEU A 273 -5.18 2.72 4.44
C LEU A 273 -3.71 3.01 4.76
N ALA A 274 -3.01 3.76 3.92
CA ALA A 274 -1.63 4.15 4.19
C ALA A 274 -1.51 4.88 5.54
N ASP A 275 -2.42 5.81 5.81
CA ASP A 275 -2.50 6.50 7.10
C ASP A 275 -2.66 5.51 8.26
N SER A 276 -3.49 4.46 8.11
CA SER A 276 -3.70 3.47 9.18
C SER A 276 -2.49 2.58 9.47
N PHE A 277 -1.52 2.55 8.56
CA PHE A 277 -0.22 1.91 8.74
C PHE A 277 0.89 2.89 9.12
N GLY A 278 0.62 4.19 9.18
CA GLY A 278 1.64 5.22 9.31
C GLY A 278 2.65 5.20 8.15
N ALA A 279 2.21 4.81 6.95
CA ALA A 279 3.06 4.57 5.78
C ALA A 279 2.94 5.71 4.77
N LYS A 280 4.07 6.07 4.15
CA LYS A 280 4.15 7.00 3.02
C LYS A 280 4.41 6.30 1.69
N LYS A 281 4.63 4.98 1.72
CA LYS A 281 4.92 4.12 0.57
C LYS A 281 4.01 2.90 0.58
N CYS A 282 3.67 2.34 -0.60
CA CYS A 282 2.87 1.11 -0.68
C CYS A 282 3.13 0.32 -1.97
N HIS A 283 2.70 -0.94 -1.96
CA HIS A 283 2.53 -1.80 -3.13
C HIS A 283 1.05 -2.04 -3.38
N ILE A 284 0.67 -2.28 -4.65
CA ILE A 284 -0.71 -2.59 -5.03
C ILE A 284 -0.74 -3.92 -5.78
N ILE A 285 -1.65 -4.81 -5.40
CA ILE A 285 -2.00 -5.99 -6.19
C ILE A 285 -3.45 -5.82 -6.64
N ALA A 286 -3.69 -5.81 -7.94
CA ALA A 286 -4.99 -5.51 -8.52
C ALA A 286 -5.45 -6.64 -9.44
N HIS A 287 -6.68 -7.13 -9.25
CA HIS A 287 -7.28 -8.16 -10.08
C HIS A 287 -8.28 -7.59 -11.08
N SER A 288 -8.25 -8.09 -12.32
CA SER A 288 -9.27 -7.77 -13.32
C SER A 288 -9.40 -6.25 -13.54
N LYS A 289 -10.61 -5.71 -13.56
CA LYS A 289 -10.90 -4.26 -13.66
C LYS A 289 -10.15 -3.42 -12.60
N GLY A 290 -9.84 -3.99 -11.42
CA GLY A 290 -9.09 -3.28 -10.38
C GLY A 290 -7.75 -2.73 -10.88
N GLY A 291 -7.09 -3.40 -11.84
CA GLY A 291 -5.89 -2.87 -12.49
C GLY A 291 -6.16 -1.66 -13.39
N LEU A 292 -7.35 -1.59 -14.01
CA LEU A 292 -7.78 -0.41 -14.77
C LEU A 292 -8.13 0.76 -13.85
N ASP A 293 -8.82 0.48 -12.74
CA ASP A 293 -9.12 1.46 -11.69
C ASP A 293 -7.82 2.04 -11.11
N THR A 294 -6.80 1.18 -10.90
CA THR A 294 -5.46 1.58 -10.45
C THR A 294 -4.74 2.46 -11.50
N ARG A 295 -4.80 2.10 -12.79
CA ARG A 295 -4.25 2.96 -13.86
C ARG A 295 -4.94 4.32 -13.92
N ALA A 296 -6.28 4.35 -13.75
CA ALA A 296 -7.03 5.60 -13.69
C ALA A 296 -6.61 6.46 -12.51
N TYR A 297 -6.42 5.86 -11.32
CA TYR A 297 -5.87 6.54 -10.15
C TYR A 297 -4.50 7.13 -10.44
N LEU A 298 -3.56 6.31 -10.91
CA LEU A 298 -2.18 6.72 -11.16
C LEU A 298 -2.06 7.88 -12.17
N ASN A 299 -2.95 7.92 -13.17
CA ASN A 299 -2.89 8.97 -14.19
C ASN A 299 -3.65 10.26 -13.85
N ASN A 300 -4.60 10.22 -12.89
CA ASN A 300 -5.47 11.37 -12.64
C ASN A 300 -5.35 11.95 -11.22
N GLN A 301 -5.04 11.13 -10.20
CA GLN A 301 -5.07 11.55 -8.79
C GLN A 301 -3.79 11.25 -8.02
N TYR A 302 -2.82 10.60 -8.65
CA TYR A 302 -1.58 10.22 -8.00
C TYR A 302 -0.72 11.42 -7.63
N ASP A 303 -0.33 11.49 -6.38
CA ASP A 303 0.62 12.47 -5.84
C ASP A 303 1.63 11.71 -4.96
N GLU A 304 2.83 11.49 -5.46
CA GLU A 304 3.88 10.73 -4.76
C GLU A 304 4.33 11.36 -3.45
N ARG A 305 4.11 12.67 -3.26
CA ARG A 305 4.42 13.38 -2.01
C ARG A 305 3.46 13.00 -0.88
N LYS A 306 2.26 12.51 -1.22
CA LYS A 306 1.25 12.04 -0.26
C LYS A 306 1.40 10.56 0.02
N LEU A 307 1.45 9.76 -1.05
CA LEU A 307 1.61 8.32 -0.98
C LEU A 307 2.37 7.84 -2.21
N LYS A 308 3.59 7.38 -2.01
CA LYS A 308 4.41 6.83 -3.09
C LYS A 308 4.02 5.37 -3.37
N VAL A 309 3.48 5.12 -4.56
CA VAL A 309 3.27 3.76 -5.05
C VAL A 309 4.58 3.23 -5.62
N LEU A 310 5.16 2.23 -5.00
CA LEU A 310 6.42 1.62 -5.42
C LEU A 310 6.23 0.67 -6.59
N SER A 311 5.25 -0.23 -6.47
CA SER A 311 4.92 -1.18 -7.54
C SER A 311 3.43 -1.51 -7.58
N VAL A 312 2.98 -1.91 -8.78
CA VAL A 312 1.64 -2.42 -9.05
C VAL A 312 1.76 -3.77 -9.75
N TYR A 313 1.07 -4.78 -9.23
CA TYR A 313 0.93 -6.10 -9.84
C TYR A 313 -0.49 -6.28 -10.31
N THR A 314 -0.70 -6.43 -11.61
CA THR A 314 -2.03 -6.69 -12.18
C THR A 314 -2.20 -8.15 -12.53
N LEU A 315 -3.33 -8.70 -12.12
CA LEU A 315 -3.69 -10.09 -12.33
C LEU A 315 -4.85 -10.13 -13.32
N SER A 316 -4.59 -10.61 -14.53
CA SER A 316 -5.58 -10.72 -15.63
C SER A 316 -6.41 -9.46 -15.85
N THR A 317 -5.77 -8.31 -15.81
CA THR A 317 -6.42 -7.03 -16.08
C THR A 317 -6.59 -6.84 -17.58
N PRO A 318 -7.80 -6.55 -18.09
CA PRO A 318 -8.04 -6.36 -19.51
C PRO A 318 -7.57 -4.98 -19.99
N HIS A 319 -6.25 -4.75 -20.04
CA HIS A 319 -5.67 -3.46 -20.40
C HIS A 319 -5.99 -2.99 -21.83
N HIS A 320 -6.32 -3.93 -22.71
CA HIS A 320 -6.78 -3.65 -24.08
C HIS A 320 -8.26 -4.01 -24.29
N GLY A 321 -8.99 -4.22 -23.19
CA GLY A 321 -10.39 -4.63 -23.22
C GLY A 321 -10.60 -6.12 -23.36
N THR A 322 -11.85 -6.52 -23.37
CA THR A 322 -12.24 -7.94 -23.55
C THR A 322 -13.41 -8.09 -24.50
N ILE A 323 -13.31 -9.08 -25.37
CA ILE A 323 -14.38 -9.48 -26.29
C ILE A 323 -15.66 -9.89 -25.54
N VAL A 324 -15.53 -10.43 -24.33
CA VAL A 324 -16.69 -10.73 -23.47
C VAL A 324 -17.50 -9.46 -23.18
N SER A 325 -16.85 -8.34 -22.87
CA SER A 325 -17.53 -7.06 -22.68
C SER A 325 -18.18 -6.56 -23.98
N ASP A 326 -17.52 -6.71 -25.12
CA ASP A 326 -18.08 -6.31 -26.42
C ASP A 326 -19.35 -7.11 -26.74
N ILE A 327 -19.36 -8.44 -26.51
CA ILE A 327 -20.53 -9.31 -26.70
C ILE A 327 -21.66 -8.87 -25.77
N ILE A 328 -21.38 -8.62 -24.49
CA ILE A 328 -22.41 -8.21 -23.53
C ILE A 328 -22.99 -6.84 -23.91
N VAL A 329 -22.16 -5.88 -24.30
CA VAL A 329 -22.62 -4.56 -24.76
C VAL A 329 -23.48 -4.71 -26.01
N ALA A 330 -23.01 -5.46 -27.02
CA ALA A 330 -23.75 -5.71 -28.25
C ALA A 330 -25.12 -6.38 -27.99
N LYS A 331 -25.15 -7.41 -27.15
CA LYS A 331 -26.42 -8.10 -26.77
C LYS A 331 -27.40 -7.12 -26.09
N ARG A 332 -26.94 -6.27 -25.20
CA ARG A 332 -27.80 -5.36 -24.43
C ARG A 332 -28.32 -4.17 -25.20
N THR A 333 -27.55 -3.69 -26.17
CA THR A 333 -27.94 -2.57 -27.03
C THR A 333 -28.74 -2.97 -28.25
N SER A 334 -28.97 -4.28 -28.44
CA SER A 334 -29.57 -4.88 -29.65
C SER A 334 -31.00 -5.34 -29.42
N THR A 335 -31.83 -5.22 -30.48
CA THR A 335 -33.16 -5.79 -30.54
C THR A 335 -33.07 -7.15 -31.24
N ASN A 336 -33.55 -8.24 -30.59
CA ASN A 336 -33.45 -9.58 -31.10
C ASN A 336 -32.03 -9.92 -31.62
N PRO A 337 -31.01 -9.96 -30.74
CA PRO A 337 -29.64 -10.19 -31.18
C PRO A 337 -29.46 -11.59 -31.76
N GLU A 338 -28.78 -11.66 -32.90
CA GLU A 338 -28.48 -12.91 -33.62
C GLU A 338 -27.00 -12.90 -34.01
N SER A 339 -26.40 -14.08 -34.20
CA SER A 339 -25.06 -14.21 -34.78
C SER A 339 -24.96 -15.47 -35.63
N THR A 340 -24.18 -15.39 -36.69
CA THR A 340 -23.79 -16.56 -37.52
C THR A 340 -22.60 -17.31 -36.92
N ASN A 341 -21.81 -16.65 -36.04
CA ASN A 341 -20.76 -17.31 -35.30
C ASN A 341 -21.36 -18.18 -34.19
N ALA A 342 -20.99 -19.46 -34.15
CA ALA A 342 -21.59 -20.44 -33.25
C ALA A 342 -21.32 -20.14 -31.75
N ASP A 343 -20.10 -19.66 -31.41
CA ASP A 343 -19.72 -19.34 -30.03
C ASP A 343 -20.46 -18.09 -29.56
N ILE A 344 -20.53 -17.04 -30.38
CA ILE A 344 -21.32 -15.84 -30.08
C ILE A 344 -22.80 -16.18 -29.95
N LYS A 345 -23.34 -16.97 -30.88
CA LYS A 345 -24.74 -17.41 -30.80
C LYS A 345 -25.02 -18.14 -29.49
N TYR A 346 -24.12 -19.06 -29.10
CA TYR A 346 -24.23 -19.75 -27.83
C TYR A 346 -24.28 -18.78 -26.64
N LEU A 347 -23.37 -17.77 -26.59
CA LEU A 347 -23.31 -16.76 -25.53
C LEU A 347 -24.52 -15.79 -25.54
N ILE A 348 -25.13 -15.56 -26.70
CA ILE A 348 -26.37 -14.79 -26.84
C ILE A 348 -27.58 -15.57 -26.32
N ASP A 349 -27.71 -16.82 -26.76
CA ASP A 349 -28.90 -17.67 -26.49
C ASP A 349 -28.96 -18.10 -25.01
N HIS A 350 -27.82 -18.31 -24.38
CA HIS A 350 -27.71 -18.65 -22.97
C HIS A 350 -27.37 -17.41 -22.18
N ASP A 351 -28.35 -16.85 -21.48
CA ASP A 351 -28.12 -15.67 -20.63
C ASP A 351 -27.35 -16.05 -19.38
N TYR A 352 -26.04 -16.23 -19.53
CA TYR A 352 -25.13 -16.31 -18.41
C TYR A 352 -24.98 -14.89 -17.84
N SER A 353 -26.01 -14.46 -17.11
CA SER A 353 -26.00 -13.13 -16.47
C SER A 353 -24.98 -13.08 -15.33
N ILE A 354 -23.71 -13.21 -15.69
CA ILE A 354 -22.60 -12.76 -14.83
C ILE A 354 -22.84 -11.30 -14.45
N VAL A 355 -23.72 -10.62 -15.19
CA VAL A 355 -23.99 -9.20 -15.05
C VAL A 355 -25.48 -8.92 -15.21
N SER A 356 -26.21 -9.03 -14.10
CA SER A 356 -27.68 -9.03 -14.07
C SER A 356 -28.37 -7.68 -14.29
N THR A 357 -27.65 -6.56 -14.48
CA THR A 357 -28.29 -5.23 -14.61
C THR A 357 -27.90 -4.50 -15.91
N PRO A 358 -28.88 -3.82 -16.57
CA PRO A 358 -28.64 -3.13 -17.84
C PRO A 358 -27.68 -1.94 -17.77
N GLN A 359 -27.39 -1.42 -16.58
CA GLN A 359 -26.64 -0.17 -16.36
C GLN A 359 -25.38 -0.44 -15.53
N GLN A 360 -24.43 -1.16 -16.12
CA GLN A 360 -23.13 -1.36 -15.47
C GLN A 360 -22.04 -0.68 -16.30
N PRO A 361 -21.63 0.54 -15.93
CA PRO A 361 -20.59 1.25 -16.67
C PRO A 361 -19.28 0.43 -16.77
N ALA A 362 -18.97 -0.37 -15.76
CA ALA A 362 -17.80 -1.26 -15.75
C ALA A 362 -17.68 -2.12 -17.00
N ILE A 363 -18.78 -2.68 -17.51
CA ILE A 363 -18.75 -3.54 -18.71
C ILE A 363 -18.50 -2.72 -19.97
N GLY A 364 -19.15 -1.57 -20.11
CA GLY A 364 -18.94 -0.67 -21.24
C GLY A 364 -17.50 -0.15 -21.30
N ASP A 365 -16.94 0.19 -20.15
CA ASP A 365 -15.56 0.69 -20.03
C ASP A 365 -14.52 -0.38 -20.41
N GLN A 366 -14.80 -1.66 -20.14
CA GLN A 366 -13.89 -2.78 -20.46
C GLN A 366 -14.05 -3.27 -21.91
N SER A 367 -14.92 -2.68 -22.74
CA SER A 367 -14.99 -3.02 -24.17
C SER A 367 -13.68 -2.66 -24.88
N THR A 368 -13.35 -3.39 -25.93
CA THR A 368 -12.10 -3.16 -26.69
C THR A 368 -12.04 -1.72 -27.26
N VAL A 369 -13.18 -1.17 -27.69
CA VAL A 369 -13.29 0.20 -28.19
C VAL A 369 -13.06 1.24 -27.08
N SER A 370 -13.66 1.03 -25.91
CA SER A 370 -13.48 1.93 -24.76
C SER A 370 -12.05 1.91 -24.26
N MET A 371 -11.46 0.71 -24.20
CA MET A 371 -10.06 0.57 -23.76
C MET A 371 -9.06 1.12 -24.77
N ALA A 372 -9.33 1.06 -26.07
CA ALA A 372 -8.51 1.75 -27.06
C ALA A 372 -8.49 3.27 -26.81
N ARG A 373 -9.64 3.88 -26.50
CA ARG A 373 -9.73 5.31 -26.12
C ARG A 373 -9.03 5.60 -24.80
N PHE A 374 -9.21 4.74 -23.81
CA PHE A 374 -8.53 4.86 -22.51
C PHE A 374 -7.01 4.81 -22.67
N ASN A 375 -6.49 3.90 -23.49
CA ASN A 375 -5.06 3.78 -23.75
C ASN A 375 -4.48 4.97 -24.56
N LEU A 376 -5.28 5.60 -25.42
CA LEU A 376 -4.88 6.85 -26.08
C LEU A 376 -4.79 8.01 -25.08
N ALA A 377 -5.70 8.07 -24.11
CA ALA A 377 -5.69 9.11 -23.08
C ALA A 377 -4.58 8.85 -22.02
N TYR A 378 -4.29 7.59 -21.73
CA TYR A 378 -3.37 7.16 -20.69
C TYR A 378 -2.38 6.10 -21.25
N PRO A 379 -1.43 6.52 -22.09
CA PRO A 379 -0.53 5.61 -22.83
C PRO A 379 0.55 4.96 -21.95
N SER A 380 0.75 5.44 -20.73
CA SER A 380 1.76 4.95 -19.80
C SER A 380 1.28 5.10 -18.36
N VAL A 381 2.06 4.62 -17.40
CA VAL A 381 1.94 4.91 -15.98
C VAL A 381 2.96 5.98 -15.57
N PRO A 382 2.78 6.70 -14.45
CA PRO A 382 3.75 7.68 -13.97
C PRO A 382 5.14 7.07 -13.80
N GLY A 383 6.18 7.85 -14.13
CA GLY A 383 7.57 7.45 -13.88
C GLY A 383 7.81 7.19 -12.39
N GLY A 384 8.64 6.19 -12.09
CA GLY A 384 8.94 5.78 -10.71
C GLY A 384 7.98 4.74 -10.12
N VAL A 385 6.86 4.43 -10.79
CA VAL A 385 5.98 3.31 -10.43
C VAL A 385 6.34 2.09 -11.30
N LEU A 386 6.78 1.00 -10.67
CA LEU A 386 7.02 -0.25 -11.37
C LEU A 386 5.70 -0.98 -11.60
N PHE A 387 5.42 -1.37 -12.84
CA PHE A 387 4.14 -1.97 -13.22
C PHE A 387 4.34 -3.35 -13.82
N TYR A 388 3.81 -4.36 -13.15
CA TYR A 388 3.97 -5.78 -13.48
C TYR A 388 2.64 -6.42 -13.81
N ASN A 389 2.64 -7.35 -14.78
CA ASN A 389 1.43 -7.98 -15.27
C ASN A 389 1.53 -9.49 -15.25
N TYR A 390 0.45 -10.13 -14.84
CA TYR A 390 0.21 -11.57 -14.98
C TYR A 390 -1.03 -11.79 -15.82
N GLY A 391 -0.95 -12.71 -16.78
CA GLY A 391 -2.09 -13.28 -17.48
C GLY A 391 -2.37 -14.70 -17.02
N ALA A 392 -3.42 -15.32 -17.59
CA ALA A 392 -3.68 -16.74 -17.33
C ALA A 392 -4.23 -17.46 -18.55
N ASP A 393 -4.08 -18.78 -18.54
CA ASP A 393 -4.64 -19.72 -19.51
C ASP A 393 -5.56 -20.70 -18.80
N ALA A 394 -6.82 -20.67 -19.17
CA ALA A 394 -7.83 -21.55 -18.59
C ALA A 394 -7.85 -22.95 -19.20
N ASP A 395 -7.30 -23.13 -20.41
CA ASP A 395 -7.20 -24.42 -21.10
C ASP A 395 -5.94 -25.16 -20.61
N LEU A 396 -6.08 -25.88 -19.50
CA LEU A 396 -4.94 -26.52 -18.82
C LEU A 396 -4.33 -27.68 -19.59
N ASN A 397 -5.09 -28.31 -20.47
CA ASN A 397 -4.64 -29.42 -21.28
C ASN A 397 -4.34 -29.04 -22.75
N HIS A 398 -4.58 -27.79 -23.13
CA HIS A 398 -4.32 -27.20 -24.44
C HIS A 398 -5.06 -27.92 -25.61
N ASP A 399 -6.27 -28.40 -25.35
CA ASP A 399 -7.09 -29.09 -26.37
C ASP A 399 -8.12 -28.16 -27.06
N GLY A 400 -8.17 -26.89 -26.68
CA GLY A 400 -9.11 -25.88 -27.19
C GLY A 400 -10.55 -26.06 -26.69
N ARG A 401 -10.71 -26.81 -25.58
CA ARG A 401 -11.98 -27.05 -24.90
C ARG A 401 -11.81 -26.84 -23.42
N ILE A 402 -12.80 -26.23 -22.81
CA ILE A 402 -12.80 -25.99 -21.38
C ILE A 402 -13.54 -27.09 -20.64
N GLN A 403 -12.88 -27.71 -19.69
CA GLN A 403 -13.44 -28.73 -18.83
C GLN A 403 -14.17 -28.11 -17.63
N ALA A 404 -15.03 -28.86 -16.94
CA ALA A 404 -15.75 -28.32 -15.77
C ALA A 404 -14.84 -27.87 -14.63
N ASN A 405 -13.73 -28.58 -14.40
CA ASN A 405 -12.73 -28.22 -13.39
C ASN A 405 -11.94 -26.95 -13.74
N GLU A 406 -11.88 -26.57 -15.02
CA GLU A 406 -11.22 -25.38 -15.51
C GLU A 406 -12.08 -24.11 -15.37
N THR A 407 -13.35 -24.27 -15.02
CA THR A 407 -14.29 -23.17 -14.72
C THR A 407 -14.53 -22.94 -13.23
N THR A 408 -13.79 -23.62 -12.36
CA THR A 408 -13.92 -23.46 -10.90
C THR A 408 -13.75 -22.00 -10.49
N GLU A 409 -14.54 -21.57 -9.51
CA GLU A 409 -14.59 -20.20 -8.97
C GLU A 409 -15.08 -19.12 -9.96
N LEU A 410 -15.12 -19.39 -11.27
CA LEU A 410 -15.65 -18.44 -12.26
C LEU A 410 -17.20 -18.43 -12.27
N PHE A 411 -17.82 -19.62 -12.10
CA PHE A 411 -19.28 -19.78 -12.07
C PHE A 411 -19.74 -20.48 -10.78
N PRO A 412 -19.47 -19.95 -9.58
CA PRO A 412 -19.70 -20.63 -8.32
C PRO A 412 -21.19 -20.92 -8.12
N GLY A 413 -21.60 -22.20 -8.28
CA GLY A 413 -22.97 -22.66 -8.02
C GLY A 413 -24.07 -22.11 -8.93
N ILE A 414 -23.71 -21.33 -9.96
CA ILE A 414 -24.67 -20.70 -10.89
C ILE A 414 -25.07 -21.65 -12.01
N LEU A 415 -24.16 -22.49 -12.49
CA LEU A 415 -24.36 -23.40 -13.61
C LEU A 415 -24.05 -24.85 -13.21
N PRO A 416 -24.82 -25.84 -13.76
CA PRO A 416 -24.37 -27.22 -13.75
C PRO A 416 -23.03 -27.38 -14.46
N ASN A 417 -22.19 -28.31 -14.03
CA ASN A 417 -20.84 -28.52 -14.56
C ASN A 417 -20.78 -28.65 -16.10
N SER A 418 -21.74 -29.32 -16.70
CA SER A 418 -21.80 -29.47 -18.18
C SER A 418 -22.08 -28.14 -18.90
N MET A 419 -22.90 -27.29 -18.31
CA MET A 419 -23.20 -25.96 -18.86
C MET A 419 -22.02 -24.99 -18.62
N ALA A 420 -21.34 -25.09 -17.48
CA ALA A 420 -20.14 -24.30 -17.18
C ALA A 420 -19.01 -24.61 -18.18
N ALA A 421 -18.77 -25.89 -18.48
CA ALA A 421 -17.79 -26.31 -19.48
C ALA A 421 -18.14 -25.84 -20.90
N ALA A 422 -19.40 -25.92 -21.30
CA ALA A 422 -19.85 -25.44 -22.62
C ALA A 422 -19.73 -23.90 -22.72
N ALA A 423 -20.14 -23.18 -21.69
CA ALA A 423 -19.99 -21.72 -21.62
C ALA A 423 -18.51 -21.30 -21.65
N GLY A 424 -17.69 -21.96 -20.84
CA GLY A 424 -16.24 -21.74 -20.83
C GLY A 424 -15.62 -21.98 -22.19
N THR A 425 -15.98 -23.08 -22.90
CA THR A 425 -15.48 -23.37 -24.25
C THR A 425 -15.90 -22.27 -25.25
N ALA A 426 -17.15 -21.82 -25.22
CA ALA A 426 -17.60 -20.73 -26.08
C ALA A 426 -16.88 -19.40 -25.78
N MET A 427 -16.69 -19.07 -24.51
CA MET A 427 -15.91 -17.88 -24.09
C MET A 427 -14.46 -17.98 -24.53
N TYR A 428 -13.81 -19.11 -24.28
CA TYR A 428 -12.40 -19.34 -24.63
C TYR A 428 -12.17 -19.14 -26.13
N ARG A 429 -13.00 -19.75 -26.95
CA ARG A 429 -12.94 -19.63 -28.41
C ARG A 429 -13.32 -18.24 -28.90
N ALA A 430 -14.34 -17.62 -28.33
CA ALA A 430 -14.70 -16.24 -28.67
C ALA A 430 -13.55 -15.29 -28.43
N ILE A 431 -12.91 -15.33 -27.26
CA ILE A 431 -11.77 -14.48 -26.92
C ILE A 431 -10.59 -14.77 -27.83
N GLY A 432 -10.31 -16.05 -28.10
CA GLY A 432 -9.16 -16.47 -28.91
C GLY A 432 -9.31 -16.16 -30.40
N ASN A 433 -10.53 -16.21 -30.94
CA ASN A 433 -10.79 -16.17 -32.39
C ASN A 433 -11.35 -14.85 -32.90
N ILE A 434 -11.82 -13.95 -32.01
CA ILE A 434 -12.50 -12.73 -32.43
C ILE A 434 -11.61 -11.53 -32.18
N SER A 435 -11.34 -10.74 -33.22
CA SER A 435 -10.57 -9.51 -33.12
C SER A 435 -11.45 -8.27 -32.94
N SER A 436 -12.69 -8.32 -33.43
CA SER A 436 -13.67 -7.24 -33.28
C SER A 436 -15.08 -7.70 -33.50
N ILE A 437 -16.03 -6.97 -32.94
CA ILE A 437 -17.48 -7.19 -33.11
C ILE A 437 -18.05 -6.04 -33.91
N ARG A 438 -18.89 -6.38 -34.91
CA ARG A 438 -19.66 -5.43 -35.72
C ARG A 438 -21.14 -5.68 -35.47
N VAL A 439 -21.86 -4.64 -35.11
CA VAL A 439 -23.30 -4.69 -34.86
C VAL A 439 -24.03 -4.04 -36.05
N THR A 440 -24.93 -4.80 -36.73
CA THR A 440 -25.73 -4.30 -37.84
C THR A 440 -27.21 -4.58 -37.59
N THR A 441 -28.07 -3.59 -37.84
CA THR A 441 -29.51 -3.74 -37.67
C THR A 441 -30.17 -4.03 -39.04
N GLY A 442 -31.00 -5.06 -39.10
CA GLY A 442 -31.77 -5.44 -40.27
C GLY A 442 -33.26 -5.59 -39.95
N THR A 443 -34.05 -5.72 -41.00
CA THR A 443 -35.49 -6.03 -40.90
C THR A 443 -35.81 -7.24 -41.74
N ARG A 444 -36.74 -8.10 -41.26
CA ARG A 444 -37.26 -9.23 -42.00
C ARG A 444 -38.79 -9.31 -41.88
N PRO A 445 -39.49 -9.94 -42.85
CA PRO A 445 -40.92 -10.11 -42.76
C PRO A 445 -41.33 -10.78 -41.45
N GLY A 446 -42.36 -10.26 -40.80
CA GLY A 446 -42.96 -10.88 -39.61
C GLY A 446 -43.70 -12.18 -39.97
N ARG A 447 -43.81 -13.07 -38.98
CA ARG A 447 -44.39 -14.41 -39.19
C ARG A 447 -45.86 -14.37 -39.56
N LEU A 448 -46.58 -13.32 -39.19
CA LEU A 448 -48.00 -13.15 -39.48
C LEU A 448 -48.29 -11.86 -40.24
N TRP A 449 -47.75 -10.72 -39.84
CA TRP A 449 -47.90 -9.41 -40.51
C TRP A 449 -46.76 -8.47 -40.04
N GLY A 450 -46.39 -7.50 -40.88
CA GLY A 450 -45.39 -6.48 -40.57
C GLY A 450 -43.93 -6.91 -40.74
N THR A 451 -43.01 -6.13 -40.20
CA THR A 451 -41.56 -6.41 -40.24
C THR A 451 -41.01 -6.53 -38.82
N ASN A 452 -40.18 -7.54 -38.58
CA ASN A 452 -39.41 -7.70 -37.36
C ASN A 452 -38.02 -7.10 -37.53
N THR A 453 -37.63 -6.26 -36.61
CA THR A 453 -36.24 -5.77 -36.54
C THR A 453 -35.40 -6.82 -35.80
N TYR A 454 -34.22 -7.10 -36.32
CA TYR A 454 -33.21 -7.91 -35.66
C TYR A 454 -31.85 -7.21 -35.73
N THR A 455 -30.95 -7.60 -34.84
CA THR A 455 -29.59 -7.10 -34.85
C THR A 455 -28.62 -8.26 -35.04
N SER A 456 -27.84 -8.21 -36.14
CA SER A 456 -26.78 -9.17 -36.39
C SER A 456 -25.50 -8.71 -35.68
N ILE A 457 -24.93 -9.61 -34.89
CA ILE A 457 -23.62 -9.44 -34.26
C ILE A 457 -22.63 -10.25 -35.09
N ASP A 458 -21.99 -9.56 -36.02
CA ASP A 458 -20.97 -10.11 -36.89
C ASP A 458 -19.60 -9.98 -36.27
N VAL A 459 -18.67 -10.87 -36.63
CA VAL A 459 -17.33 -10.91 -36.04
C VAL A 459 -16.27 -10.86 -37.13
N ALA A 460 -15.18 -10.17 -36.85
CA ALA A 460 -13.94 -10.35 -37.56
C ALA A 460 -13.09 -11.36 -36.77
N SER A 461 -12.73 -12.46 -37.42
CA SER A 461 -11.94 -13.51 -36.81
C SER A 461 -10.48 -13.18 -36.86
N THR A 462 -9.74 -13.57 -35.82
CA THR A 462 -8.30 -13.77 -35.88
C THR A 462 -8.04 -15.15 -36.44
N ASN A 463 -6.97 -15.35 -37.18
CA ASN A 463 -6.58 -16.69 -37.64
C ASN A 463 -5.87 -17.51 -36.56
N ASN A 464 -6.00 -17.14 -35.31
CA ASN A 464 -5.38 -17.82 -34.18
C ASN A 464 -6.45 -18.44 -33.26
N PRO A 465 -6.95 -19.66 -33.55
CA PRO A 465 -7.97 -20.31 -32.75
C PRO A 465 -7.56 -20.73 -31.35
N PHE A 466 -6.32 -20.50 -30.97
CA PHE A 466 -5.74 -20.89 -29.68
C PHE A 466 -5.08 -19.72 -28.94
N ALA A 467 -5.58 -18.50 -29.12
CA ALA A 467 -5.08 -17.39 -28.35
C ALA A 467 -5.35 -17.63 -26.85
N ILE A 468 -4.29 -17.77 -26.10
CA ILE A 468 -4.29 -18.03 -24.67
C ILE A 468 -5.11 -16.98 -23.92
N ASN A 469 -6.04 -17.44 -23.09
CA ASN A 469 -6.89 -16.56 -22.29
C ASN A 469 -7.45 -17.27 -21.05
N ASP A 470 -7.94 -16.49 -20.12
CA ASP A 470 -8.48 -16.95 -18.84
C ASP A 470 -10.01 -17.03 -18.78
N LEU A 471 -10.69 -17.06 -19.90
CA LEU A 471 -12.15 -16.98 -20.12
C LEU A 471 -12.75 -15.57 -20.02
N VAL A 472 -11.97 -14.56 -19.64
CA VAL A 472 -12.39 -13.16 -19.58
C VAL A 472 -11.41 -12.27 -20.35
N THR A 473 -10.12 -12.44 -20.10
CA THR A 473 -9.04 -11.60 -20.61
C THR A 473 -8.06 -12.46 -21.42
N SER A 474 -7.74 -12.05 -22.65
CA SER A 474 -6.64 -12.68 -23.39
C SER A 474 -5.29 -12.25 -22.82
N VAL A 475 -4.28 -13.12 -22.96
CA VAL A 475 -2.91 -12.80 -22.54
C VAL A 475 -2.41 -11.51 -23.18
N PRO A 476 -2.57 -11.23 -24.48
CA PRO A 476 -2.20 -9.93 -25.04
C PRO A 476 -2.92 -8.75 -24.39
N SER A 477 -4.18 -8.92 -23.97
CA SER A 477 -4.91 -7.87 -23.26
C SER A 477 -4.45 -7.68 -21.80
N ALA A 478 -3.85 -8.70 -21.19
CA ALA A 478 -3.30 -8.61 -19.85
C ALA A 478 -1.98 -7.80 -19.78
N HIS A 479 -1.38 -7.46 -20.91
CA HIS A 479 -0.20 -6.60 -21.00
C HIS A 479 -0.61 -5.13 -20.90
N SER A 480 -0.16 -4.41 -19.88
CA SER A 480 -0.39 -2.97 -19.79
C SER A 480 0.56 -2.19 -20.69
N PRO A 481 0.14 -1.04 -21.24
CA PRO A 481 1.07 -0.13 -21.88
C PRO A 481 2.17 0.32 -20.92
N GLY A 482 3.43 0.07 -21.30
CA GLY A 482 4.60 0.43 -20.49
C GLY A 482 4.87 -0.46 -19.27
N GLY A 483 4.12 -1.54 -19.07
CA GLY A 483 4.35 -2.48 -17.96
C GLY A 483 5.18 -3.70 -18.35
N ASN A 484 5.75 -4.35 -17.36
CA ASN A 484 6.51 -5.59 -17.51
C ASN A 484 5.60 -6.81 -17.37
N TYR A 485 5.55 -7.68 -18.37
CA TYR A 485 4.83 -8.94 -18.29
C TYR A 485 5.70 -10.01 -17.62
N LEU A 486 5.21 -10.63 -16.54
CA LEU A 486 5.97 -11.59 -15.77
C LEU A 486 5.68 -13.03 -16.15
N ALA A 487 4.41 -13.42 -16.20
CA ALA A 487 4.05 -14.81 -16.51
C ALA A 487 2.59 -14.99 -16.95
N THR A 488 2.35 -16.10 -17.66
CA THR A 488 1.03 -16.68 -17.87
C THR A 488 0.84 -17.84 -16.88
N LEU A 489 -0.25 -17.81 -16.12
CA LEU A 489 -0.57 -18.82 -15.11
C LEU A 489 -1.52 -19.87 -15.69
N ALA A 490 -1.38 -21.12 -15.27
CA ALA A 490 -2.32 -22.19 -15.59
C ALA A 490 -3.57 -22.08 -14.69
N ALA A 491 -4.51 -21.20 -15.07
CA ALA A 491 -5.67 -20.87 -14.25
C ALA A 491 -6.74 -20.13 -15.09
N ASN A 492 -7.98 -20.12 -14.63
CA ASN A 492 -9.00 -19.21 -15.14
C ASN A 492 -8.94 -17.84 -14.44
N HIS A 493 -9.78 -16.90 -14.91
CA HIS A 493 -9.83 -15.52 -14.42
C HIS A 493 -10.00 -15.38 -12.88
N SER A 494 -10.71 -16.29 -12.25
CA SER A 494 -10.96 -16.26 -10.80
C SER A 494 -9.94 -17.08 -10.01
N SER A 495 -9.62 -18.29 -10.48
CA SER A 495 -8.77 -19.25 -9.75
C SER A 495 -7.27 -18.90 -9.77
N MET A 496 -6.85 -17.88 -10.51
CA MET A 496 -5.45 -17.44 -10.53
C MET A 496 -4.96 -16.84 -9.20
N LYS A 497 -5.88 -16.43 -8.32
CA LYS A 497 -5.57 -15.84 -7.02
C LYS A 497 -5.13 -16.91 -6.00
N THR A 498 -3.99 -17.55 -6.23
CA THR A 498 -3.48 -18.67 -5.42
C THR A 498 -2.51 -18.20 -4.34
N THR A 499 -2.36 -19.01 -3.28
CA THR A 499 -1.32 -18.81 -2.25
C THR A 499 0.08 -18.75 -2.86
N ALA A 500 0.37 -19.60 -3.85
CA ALA A 500 1.67 -19.62 -4.53
C ALA A 500 1.96 -18.31 -5.27
N LEU A 501 0.96 -17.75 -5.97
CA LEU A 501 1.11 -16.45 -6.62
C LEU A 501 1.32 -15.32 -5.61
N ALA A 502 0.58 -15.32 -4.51
CA ALA A 502 0.76 -14.33 -3.44
C ALA A 502 2.18 -14.37 -2.87
N GLN A 503 2.71 -15.58 -2.65
CA GLN A 503 4.10 -15.80 -2.21
C GLN A 503 5.11 -15.29 -3.24
N THR A 504 4.93 -15.62 -4.51
CA THR A 504 5.82 -15.16 -5.59
C THR A 504 5.85 -13.63 -5.68
N ILE A 505 4.68 -12.98 -5.59
CA ILE A 505 4.61 -11.51 -5.63
C ILE A 505 5.30 -10.90 -4.40
N LEU A 506 5.09 -11.42 -3.19
CA LEU A 506 5.76 -10.89 -2.00
C LEU A 506 7.28 -11.07 -2.09
N GLN A 507 7.77 -12.22 -2.57
CA GLN A 507 9.20 -12.44 -2.81
C GLN A 507 9.76 -11.44 -3.83
N HIS A 508 9.03 -11.15 -4.89
CA HIS A 508 9.42 -10.16 -5.89
C HIS A 508 9.43 -8.73 -5.31
N ILE A 509 8.45 -8.38 -4.48
CA ILE A 509 8.43 -7.12 -3.73
C ILE A 509 9.70 -6.97 -2.89
N VAL A 510 10.01 -7.97 -2.09
CA VAL A 510 11.16 -7.94 -1.19
C VAL A 510 12.49 -7.88 -1.96
N SER A 511 12.62 -8.63 -3.07
CA SER A 511 13.85 -8.66 -3.87
C SER A 511 14.11 -7.36 -4.62
N ASP A 512 13.06 -6.74 -5.17
CA ASP A 512 13.18 -5.53 -5.99
C ASP A 512 13.31 -4.26 -5.14
N PHE A 513 12.88 -4.34 -3.89
CA PHE A 513 12.85 -3.20 -2.97
C PHE A 513 13.52 -3.51 -1.63
N PRO A 514 14.81 -3.85 -1.61
CA PRO A 514 15.50 -4.24 -0.38
C PRO A 514 15.74 -3.08 0.60
N ASN A 515 15.40 -1.85 0.22
CA ASN A 515 15.70 -0.62 0.97
C ASN A 515 14.46 0.23 1.25
N HIS A 516 13.35 -0.39 1.59
CA HIS A 516 12.07 0.33 1.87
C HIS A 516 12.11 1.11 3.13
#